data_8508fed2fd71f0522d6ce260cf8212ad
#
_entry.id   8508fed2fd71f0522d6ce260cf8212ad
#
_cell.length_a   1.000
_cell.length_b   1.000
_cell.length_c   1.000
_cell.angle_alpha   90.00
_cell.angle_beta   90.00
_cell.angle_gamma   90.00
#
_symmetry.space_group_name_H-M   'P 1'
#
loop_
_entity.id
_entity.type
_entity.pdbx_description
1 polymer ?
#
loop_
_entity_poly.entity_id
_entity_poly.type
_entity_poly.pdbx_seq_one_letter_code
_entity_poly.pdbx_strand_id
1 'polypeptide(L)'
;WVAEFRIPLSQLRFTSSNTTQNWGINFQRRIARTDEINIWAPTPREDFGMVSWFGNLTGIKDLSKPLRLEVRPYASIGLTRDETLEDANPFSNQNDFNVKVGGDFKYGITSDVTLTGTINPDFGQVEADPATINLTNFEIYFDERRPFFLEGNDIFNFGSTTSQNTFRTHTNFYSRRIGRSPSGDIYQAGISGEADYEDRPNETTIIGAAKVVVF
;
A
#
# COMPACT_ATOMS: atom_id res chain seq x y z
N TRP A 1 -9.46 -31.03 14.93
CA TRP A 1 -8.98 -29.71 15.34
C TRP A 1 -10.15 -28.73 15.41
N VAL A 2 -10.02 -27.71 16.24
CA VAL A 2 -11.01 -26.65 16.44
C VAL A 2 -10.30 -25.32 16.16
N ALA A 3 -10.99 -24.37 15.55
CA ALA A 3 -10.53 -23.00 15.37
C ALA A 3 -11.51 -22.05 16.06
N GLU A 4 -10.98 -21.14 16.84
CA GLU A 4 -11.74 -20.09 17.51
C GLU A 4 -11.26 -18.73 17.01
N PHE A 5 -12.20 -17.86 16.64
CA PHE A 5 -11.90 -16.52 16.11
C PHE A 5 -12.54 -15.46 17.00
N ARG A 6 -11.74 -14.48 17.41
CA ARG A 6 -12.20 -13.26 18.07
C ARG A 6 -11.99 -12.07 17.13
N ILE A 7 -13.05 -11.55 16.57
CA ILE A 7 -13.00 -10.44 15.61
C ILE A 7 -13.52 -9.18 16.30
N PRO A 8 -12.67 -8.17 16.59
CA PRO A 8 -13.13 -6.90 17.13
C PRO A 8 -14.05 -6.19 16.12
N LEU A 9 -15.16 -5.66 16.58
CA LEU A 9 -16.12 -4.95 15.72
C LEU A 9 -15.51 -3.68 15.08
N SER A 10 -14.46 -3.12 15.66
CA SER A 10 -13.70 -2.01 15.08
C SER A 10 -13.07 -2.33 13.71
N GLN A 11 -12.84 -3.62 13.43
CA GLN A 11 -12.30 -4.08 12.15
C GLN A 11 -13.38 -4.28 11.07
N LEU A 12 -14.65 -4.24 11.45
CA LEU A 12 -15.77 -4.48 10.55
C LEU A 12 -16.49 -3.17 10.23
N ARG A 13 -17.01 -3.09 9.01
CA ARG A 13 -17.85 -1.98 8.56
C ARG A 13 -19.29 -2.39 8.61
N PHE A 14 -20.08 -1.70 9.42
CA PHE A 14 -21.51 -1.92 9.51
C PHE A 14 -22.19 -0.63 9.96
N THR A 15 -23.46 -0.50 9.61
CA THR A 15 -24.31 0.59 10.08
C THR A 15 -24.83 0.23 11.47
N SER A 16 -24.52 1.07 12.48
CA SER A 16 -25.12 0.87 13.79
C SER A 16 -26.61 1.17 13.72
N SER A 17 -27.41 0.19 14.07
CA SER A 17 -28.85 0.33 14.21
C SER A 17 -29.30 -0.44 15.45
N ASN A 18 -30.34 0.04 16.10
CA ASN A 18 -30.97 -0.67 17.23
C ASN A 18 -31.78 -1.89 16.77
N THR A 19 -31.76 -2.20 15.48
CA THR A 19 -32.44 -3.33 14.90
C THR A 19 -31.54 -4.55 14.78
N THR A 20 -32.14 -5.72 14.68
CA THR A 20 -31.42 -6.96 14.40
C THR A 20 -30.76 -6.86 13.02
N GLN A 21 -29.47 -7.17 12.97
CA GLN A 21 -28.71 -7.21 11.73
C GLN A 21 -28.62 -8.64 11.21
N ASN A 22 -28.53 -8.75 9.89
CA ASN A 22 -28.28 -10.01 9.19
C ASN A 22 -26.97 -9.87 8.41
N TRP A 23 -25.98 -10.70 8.73
CA TRP A 23 -24.66 -10.69 8.09
C TRP A 23 -24.46 -11.94 7.26
N GLY A 24 -23.69 -11.80 6.19
CA GLY A 24 -23.22 -12.94 5.42
C GLY A 24 -21.97 -13.57 6.07
N ILE A 25 -21.96 -14.90 6.15
CA ILE A 25 -20.80 -15.64 6.62
C ILE A 25 -20.55 -16.86 5.72
N ASN A 26 -19.30 -17.18 5.49
CA ASN A 26 -18.91 -18.40 4.82
C ASN A 26 -17.63 -18.96 5.42
N PHE A 27 -17.42 -20.27 5.28
CA PHE A 27 -16.25 -20.98 5.77
C PHE A 27 -15.62 -21.78 4.64
N GLN A 28 -14.33 -21.62 4.45
CA GLN A 28 -13.55 -22.40 3.51
C GLN A 28 -12.45 -23.16 4.25
N ARG A 29 -12.29 -24.44 3.95
CA ARG A 29 -11.22 -25.26 4.45
C ARG A 29 -10.47 -25.91 3.31
N ARG A 30 -9.14 -25.77 3.31
CA ARG A 30 -8.26 -26.51 2.41
C ARG A 30 -7.59 -27.66 3.16
N ILE A 31 -7.67 -28.86 2.62
CA ILE A 31 -7.00 -30.04 3.13
C ILE A 31 -5.73 -30.22 2.31
N ALA A 32 -4.58 -29.85 2.86
CA ALA A 32 -3.31 -29.82 2.12
C ALA A 32 -2.88 -31.19 1.59
N ARG A 33 -3.23 -32.28 2.30
CA ARG A 33 -2.87 -33.64 1.91
C ARG A 33 -3.55 -34.12 0.61
N THR A 34 -4.78 -33.68 0.38
CA THR A 34 -5.60 -34.10 -0.76
C THR A 34 -5.83 -32.97 -1.76
N ASP A 35 -5.32 -31.79 -1.46
CA ASP A 35 -5.58 -30.52 -2.18
C ASP A 35 -7.08 -30.21 -2.37
N GLU A 36 -7.89 -30.70 -1.44
CA GLU A 36 -9.34 -30.59 -1.45
C GLU A 36 -9.77 -29.27 -0.78
N ILE A 37 -10.69 -28.56 -1.42
CA ILE A 37 -11.30 -27.34 -0.88
C ILE A 37 -12.76 -27.61 -0.56
N ASN A 38 -13.11 -27.48 0.71
CA ASN A 38 -14.48 -27.59 1.20
C ASN A 38 -15.00 -26.19 1.53
N ILE A 39 -16.15 -25.84 1.00
CA ILE A 39 -16.84 -24.57 1.23
C ILE A 39 -18.19 -24.87 1.85
N TRP A 40 -18.53 -24.18 2.96
CA TRP A 40 -19.78 -24.41 3.67
C TRP A 40 -21.02 -23.95 2.87
N ALA A 41 -20.98 -22.74 2.29
CA ALA A 41 -22.01 -22.23 1.39
C ALA A 41 -21.37 -22.06 -0.01
N PRO A 42 -21.50 -23.07 -0.88
CA PRO A 42 -20.85 -23.05 -2.18
C PRO A 42 -21.54 -22.07 -3.14
N THR A 43 -20.74 -21.32 -3.89
CA THR A 43 -21.22 -20.49 -5.00
C THR A 43 -21.40 -21.38 -6.24
N PRO A 44 -22.52 -21.29 -6.98
CA PRO A 44 -22.66 -21.94 -8.28
C PRO A 44 -21.56 -21.52 -9.23
N ARG A 45 -21.08 -22.45 -10.09
CA ARG A 45 -19.98 -22.19 -11.02
C ARG A 45 -20.31 -21.13 -12.07
N GLU A 46 -21.59 -20.93 -12.33
CA GLU A 46 -22.11 -20.01 -13.34
C GLU A 46 -22.31 -18.61 -12.79
N ASP A 47 -22.13 -18.41 -11.48
CA ASP A 47 -22.37 -17.14 -10.81
C ASP A 47 -21.05 -16.50 -10.34
N PHE A 48 -20.90 -15.19 -10.59
CA PHE A 48 -19.74 -14.42 -10.20
C PHE A 48 -19.89 -13.72 -8.83
N GLY A 49 -21.09 -13.74 -8.27
CA GLY A 49 -21.42 -13.05 -7.02
C GLY A 49 -21.17 -13.90 -5.77
N MET A 50 -19.92 -14.20 -5.41
CA MET A 50 -19.59 -15.07 -4.28
C MET A 50 -20.26 -14.66 -2.97
N VAL A 51 -20.29 -13.37 -2.66
CA VAL A 51 -20.83 -12.85 -1.37
C VAL A 51 -22.33 -13.00 -1.26
N SER A 52 -23.08 -12.94 -2.36
CA SER A 52 -24.53 -13.11 -2.38
C SER A 52 -24.98 -14.53 -1.98
N TRP A 53 -24.06 -15.49 -2.02
CA TRP A 53 -24.30 -16.89 -1.65
C TRP A 53 -23.85 -17.24 -0.23
N PHE A 54 -23.38 -16.28 0.54
CA PHE A 54 -23.01 -16.52 1.91
C PHE A 54 -24.20 -16.94 2.77
N GLY A 55 -23.96 -17.82 3.74
CA GLY A 55 -24.95 -18.18 4.73
C GLY A 55 -25.32 -16.99 5.63
N ASN A 56 -26.52 -16.95 6.11
CA ASN A 56 -27.02 -15.88 6.96
C ASN A 56 -26.60 -16.07 8.41
N LEU A 57 -25.91 -15.09 8.97
CA LEU A 57 -25.64 -14.97 10.40
C LEU A 57 -26.68 -14.02 11.01
N THR A 58 -27.66 -14.57 11.72
CA THR A 58 -28.77 -13.86 12.35
C THR A 58 -28.60 -13.72 13.85
N GLY A 59 -29.41 -12.88 14.47
CA GLY A 59 -29.43 -12.70 15.93
C GLY A 59 -28.44 -11.67 16.46
N ILE A 60 -27.72 -10.96 15.59
CA ILE A 60 -26.83 -9.86 15.94
C ILE A 60 -27.70 -8.63 16.27
N LYS A 61 -27.62 -8.17 17.53
CA LYS A 61 -28.44 -7.04 18.01
C LYS A 61 -27.56 -6.05 18.79
N ASP A 62 -28.06 -4.84 18.94
CA ASP A 62 -27.53 -3.81 19.83
C ASP A 62 -26.04 -3.49 19.59
N LEU A 63 -25.62 -3.50 18.32
CA LEU A 63 -24.27 -3.15 17.96
C LEU A 63 -24.03 -1.64 18.11
N SER A 64 -23.22 -1.26 19.08
CA SER A 64 -22.71 0.11 19.18
C SER A 64 -21.68 0.38 18.09
N LYS A 65 -21.69 1.59 17.54
CA LYS A 65 -20.68 2.02 16.56
C LYS A 65 -19.32 2.15 17.28
N PRO A 66 -18.34 1.31 16.97
CA PRO A 66 -17.02 1.46 17.56
C PRO A 66 -16.31 2.70 17.02
N LEU A 67 -15.44 3.31 17.82
CA LEU A 67 -14.50 4.31 17.33
C LEU A 67 -13.51 3.59 16.39
N ARG A 68 -13.56 3.93 15.11
CA ARG A 68 -12.66 3.38 14.09
C ARG A 68 -11.51 4.33 13.85
N LEU A 69 -10.69 4.51 14.88
CA LEU A 69 -9.46 5.29 14.81
C LEU A 69 -8.27 4.37 15.09
N GLU A 70 -7.38 4.31 14.14
CA GLU A 70 -6.09 3.64 14.26
C GLU A 70 -4.99 4.67 14.04
N VAL A 71 -4.02 4.70 14.94
CA VAL A 71 -2.84 5.57 14.83
C VAL A 71 -1.62 4.70 15.07
N ARG A 72 -0.68 4.74 14.13
CA ARG A 72 0.58 3.98 14.17
C ARG A 72 1.76 4.94 14.07
N PRO A 73 2.27 5.44 15.19
CA PRO A 73 3.52 6.19 15.19
C PRO A 73 4.70 5.25 14.95
N TYR A 74 5.74 5.75 14.32
CA TYR A 74 7.01 5.03 14.14
C TYR A 74 8.19 6.00 14.23
N ALA A 75 9.33 5.43 14.57
CA ALA A 75 10.63 6.08 14.50
C ALA A 75 11.64 5.09 13.95
N SER A 76 12.48 5.54 13.05
CA SER A 76 13.61 4.75 12.53
C SER A 76 14.92 5.50 12.69
N ILE A 77 15.97 4.73 12.91
CA ILE A 77 17.34 5.21 13.02
C ILE A 77 18.17 4.40 12.02
N GLY A 78 18.81 5.09 11.11
CA GLY A 78 19.73 4.50 10.13
C GLY A 78 21.15 5.01 10.35
N LEU A 79 22.13 4.13 10.19
CA LEU A 79 23.55 4.47 10.10
C LEU A 79 24.08 3.84 8.82
N THR A 80 24.50 4.68 7.89
CA THR A 80 25.19 4.23 6.67
C THR A 80 26.66 4.56 6.83
N ARG A 81 27.50 3.55 6.61
CA ARG A 81 28.95 3.74 6.59
C ARG A 81 29.46 3.49 5.20
N ASP A 82 30.11 4.50 4.63
CA ASP A 82 30.81 4.39 3.36
C ASP A 82 32.29 4.17 3.61
N GLU A 83 32.86 3.09 3.06
CA GLU A 83 34.29 2.76 3.15
C GLU A 83 35.06 3.27 1.94
N THR A 84 34.35 3.70 0.87
CA THR A 84 34.97 4.18 -0.38
C THR A 84 34.99 5.71 -0.44
N LEU A 85 35.65 6.33 0.54
CA LEU A 85 35.77 7.78 0.57
C LEU A 85 36.64 8.28 -0.57
N GLU A 86 36.06 9.12 -1.41
CA GLU A 86 36.83 9.99 -2.29
C GLU A 86 37.14 11.29 -1.53
N ASP A 87 38.35 11.46 -1.07
CA ASP A 87 38.79 12.62 -0.25
C ASP A 87 38.49 13.98 -0.89
N ALA A 88 38.26 14.03 -2.20
CA ALA A 88 37.93 15.23 -2.94
C ALA A 88 36.43 15.52 -3.05
N ASN A 89 35.56 14.55 -2.72
CA ASN A 89 34.08 14.69 -2.85
C ASN A 89 33.49 15.38 -1.61
N PRO A 90 32.96 16.60 -1.72
CA PRO A 90 32.43 17.34 -0.57
C PRO A 90 31.16 16.72 0.02
N PHE A 91 30.48 15.83 -0.70
CA PHE A 91 29.28 15.12 -0.28
C PHE A 91 29.57 13.76 0.36
N SER A 92 30.83 13.30 0.32
CA SER A 92 31.23 12.02 0.89
C SER A 92 31.38 12.14 2.40
N ASN A 93 30.53 11.42 3.14
CA ASN A 93 30.59 11.31 4.58
C ASN A 93 30.81 9.85 4.99
N GLN A 94 31.83 9.59 5.81
CA GLN A 94 32.16 8.23 6.28
C GLN A 94 30.98 7.60 7.07
N ASN A 95 30.27 8.42 7.82
CA ASN A 95 29.12 7.97 8.62
C ASN A 95 27.97 8.95 8.36
N ASP A 96 26.88 8.45 7.80
CA ASP A 96 25.65 9.18 7.65
C ASP A 96 24.62 8.65 8.66
N PHE A 97 24.20 9.53 9.55
CA PHE A 97 23.25 9.21 10.60
C PHE A 97 21.89 9.82 10.26
N ASN A 98 20.90 8.97 10.02
CA ASN A 98 19.56 9.38 9.65
C ASN A 98 18.57 9.00 10.75
N VAL A 99 17.74 9.97 11.18
CA VAL A 99 16.63 9.75 12.08
C VAL A 99 15.36 10.18 11.38
N LYS A 100 14.40 9.26 11.26
CA LYS A 100 13.07 9.54 10.72
C LYS A 100 12.02 9.29 11.78
N VAL A 101 11.08 10.21 11.93
CA VAL A 101 9.90 10.08 12.78
C VAL A 101 8.66 10.37 11.95
N GLY A 102 7.65 9.53 12.06
CA GLY A 102 6.43 9.68 11.29
C GLY A 102 5.27 8.91 11.92
N GLY A 103 4.18 8.80 11.18
CA GLY A 103 3.03 8.05 11.65
C GLY A 103 1.95 7.92 10.60
N ASP A 104 1.23 6.81 10.71
CA ASP A 104 0.03 6.54 9.91
C ASP A 104 -1.21 6.71 10.77
N PHE A 105 -2.29 7.17 10.17
CA PHE A 105 -3.58 7.18 10.81
C PHE A 105 -4.68 6.71 9.85
N LYS A 106 -5.68 6.06 10.41
CA LYS A 106 -6.87 5.62 9.71
C LYS A 106 -8.09 5.95 10.53
N TYR A 107 -9.01 6.67 9.95
CA TYR A 107 -10.23 7.13 10.62
C TYR A 107 -11.48 6.82 9.81
N GLY A 108 -12.38 6.04 10.37
CA GLY A 108 -13.69 5.78 9.80
C GLY A 108 -14.64 6.91 10.11
N ILE A 109 -14.83 7.83 9.17
CA ILE A 109 -15.72 9.00 9.31
C ILE A 109 -17.18 8.53 9.42
N THR A 110 -17.59 7.68 8.48
CA THR A 110 -18.92 7.03 8.49
C THR A 110 -18.76 5.52 8.32
N SER A 111 -19.86 4.75 8.22
CA SER A 111 -19.79 3.33 7.84
C SER A 111 -19.09 3.12 6.52
N ASP A 112 -19.27 4.03 5.58
CA ASP A 112 -18.88 3.88 4.18
C ASP A 112 -17.67 4.73 3.80
N VAL A 113 -17.34 5.75 4.63
CA VAL A 113 -16.24 6.68 4.36
C VAL A 113 -15.08 6.46 5.33
N THR A 114 -13.91 6.22 4.77
CA THR A 114 -12.66 6.05 5.52
C THR A 114 -11.60 7.04 5.04
N LEU A 115 -11.02 7.78 5.97
CA LEU A 115 -9.85 8.63 5.76
C LEU A 115 -8.61 7.86 6.22
N THR A 116 -7.63 7.71 5.35
CA THR A 116 -6.31 7.17 5.68
C THR A 116 -5.27 8.23 5.38
N GLY A 117 -4.33 8.45 6.27
CA GLY A 117 -3.26 9.41 6.07
C GLY A 117 -1.93 8.92 6.63
N THR A 118 -0.86 9.49 6.11
CA THR A 118 0.50 9.25 6.56
C THR A 118 1.25 10.57 6.63
N ILE A 119 2.12 10.71 7.62
CA ILE A 119 3.00 11.87 7.81
C ILE A 119 4.43 11.33 7.86
N ASN A 120 5.29 11.90 7.01
CA ASN A 120 6.69 11.51 6.88
C ASN A 120 6.88 9.99 6.80
N PRO A 121 6.24 9.29 5.82
CA PRO A 121 6.29 7.85 5.74
C PRO A 121 7.70 7.34 5.57
N ASP A 122 8.06 6.33 6.40
CA ASP A 122 9.31 5.59 6.25
C ASP A 122 9.06 4.29 5.51
N PHE A 123 9.71 4.12 4.38
CA PHE A 123 9.61 2.91 3.56
C PHE A 123 10.84 2.00 3.69
N GLY A 124 11.72 2.27 4.65
CA GLY A 124 12.92 1.47 4.89
C GLY A 124 12.67 -0.01 5.21
N GLN A 125 11.45 -0.36 5.62
CA GLN A 125 11.04 -1.76 5.85
C GLN A 125 10.50 -2.45 4.58
N VAL A 126 10.34 -1.71 3.49
CA VAL A 126 9.86 -2.27 2.24
C VAL A 126 11.02 -2.94 1.53
N GLU A 127 10.80 -4.17 1.08
CA GLU A 127 11.78 -4.90 0.29
C GLU A 127 12.20 -4.08 -0.94
N ALA A 128 13.49 -3.94 -1.15
CA ALA A 128 14.04 -3.21 -2.29
C ALA A 128 13.59 -3.85 -3.62
N ASP A 129 13.38 -3.01 -4.62
CA ASP A 129 13.10 -3.51 -5.96
C ASP A 129 14.31 -4.26 -6.51
N PRO A 130 14.10 -5.28 -7.33
CA PRO A 130 15.21 -5.98 -7.97
C PRO A 130 16.00 -4.99 -8.85
N ALA A 131 17.33 -5.07 -8.74
CA ALA A 131 18.21 -4.27 -9.57
C ALA A 131 18.01 -4.66 -11.05
N THR A 132 17.42 -3.77 -11.83
CA THR A 132 17.19 -3.97 -13.26
C THR A 132 17.84 -2.85 -14.06
N ILE A 133 18.65 -3.23 -15.06
CA ILE A 133 19.23 -2.27 -15.99
C ILE A 133 18.19 -2.05 -17.10
N ASN A 134 17.67 -0.84 -17.19
CA ASN A 134 16.72 -0.47 -18.25
C ASN A 134 17.51 0.06 -19.46
N LEU A 135 17.67 -0.77 -20.47
CA LEU A 135 18.26 -0.39 -21.76
C LEU A 135 17.24 0.15 -22.79
N THR A 136 16.00 0.34 -22.36
CA THR A 136 14.93 0.84 -23.23
C THR A 136 14.51 2.24 -22.83
N ASN A 137 13.91 3.01 -23.74
CA ASN A 137 13.35 4.34 -23.47
C ASN A 137 12.01 4.27 -22.72
N PHE A 138 11.61 3.09 -22.24
CA PHE A 138 10.33 2.89 -21.60
C PHE A 138 10.49 2.74 -20.08
N GLU A 139 9.59 3.33 -19.33
CA GLU A 139 9.54 3.18 -17.86
C GLU A 139 9.27 1.71 -17.49
N ILE A 140 10.04 1.18 -16.53
CA ILE A 140 9.78 -0.12 -15.94
C ILE A 140 8.77 0.08 -14.80
N TYR A 141 7.73 -0.74 -14.79
CA TYR A 141 6.72 -0.73 -13.76
C TYR A 141 7.00 -1.82 -12.74
N PHE A 142 7.08 -1.43 -11.47
CA PHE A 142 7.20 -2.33 -10.33
C PHE A 142 5.90 -2.34 -9.54
N ASP A 143 5.60 -3.46 -8.92
CA ASP A 143 4.46 -3.58 -8.03
C ASP A 143 4.62 -2.64 -6.83
N GLU A 144 3.52 -2.04 -6.38
CA GLU A 144 3.51 -1.22 -5.18
C GLU A 144 3.66 -2.11 -3.96
N ARG A 145 4.55 -1.75 -3.04
CA ARG A 145 4.83 -2.50 -1.81
C ARG A 145 4.65 -1.66 -0.55
N ARG A 146 4.51 -0.34 -0.69
CA ARG A 146 4.37 0.56 0.44
C ARG A 146 2.96 0.48 1.02
N PRO A 147 2.80 0.21 2.33
CA PRO A 147 1.50 -0.10 2.95
C PRO A 147 0.42 0.95 2.68
N PHE A 148 0.76 2.24 2.76
CA PHE A 148 -0.20 3.31 2.49
C PHE A 148 -0.78 3.25 1.08
N PHE A 149 0.03 2.95 0.07
CA PHE A 149 -0.41 2.90 -1.32
C PHE A 149 -1.02 1.55 -1.71
N LEU A 150 -0.72 0.47 -0.99
CA LEU A 150 -1.32 -0.85 -1.22
C LEU A 150 -2.79 -0.88 -0.84
N GLU A 151 -3.16 -0.25 0.28
CA GLU A 151 -4.53 -0.28 0.75
C GLU A 151 -5.47 0.44 -0.23
N GLY A 152 -6.46 -0.28 -0.76
CA GLY A 152 -7.41 0.24 -1.75
C GLY A 152 -6.79 0.52 -3.12
N ASN A 153 -5.66 -0.09 -3.46
CA ASN A 153 -4.99 0.07 -4.76
C ASN A 153 -5.93 -0.24 -5.94
N ASP A 154 -6.82 -1.21 -5.77
CA ASP A 154 -7.79 -1.59 -6.81
C ASP A 154 -8.72 -0.43 -7.19
N ILE A 155 -9.06 0.45 -6.25
CA ILE A 155 -9.91 1.62 -6.48
C ILE A 155 -9.17 2.68 -7.29
N PHE A 156 -7.86 2.81 -7.09
CA PHE A 156 -7.01 3.78 -7.79
C PHE A 156 -6.45 3.24 -9.11
N ASN A 157 -6.60 1.95 -9.36
CA ASN A 157 -6.18 1.33 -10.61
C ASN A 157 -7.27 1.45 -11.68
N PHE A 158 -7.43 2.66 -12.22
CA PHE A 158 -8.41 2.98 -13.25
C PHE A 158 -7.73 3.42 -14.56
N GLY A 159 -8.47 3.36 -15.65
CA GLY A 159 -8.01 3.83 -16.96
C GLY A 159 -7.05 2.88 -17.67
N SER A 160 -7.01 1.62 -17.24
CA SER A 160 -6.29 0.60 -18.00
C SER A 160 -7.08 0.27 -19.27
N THR A 161 -6.74 0.91 -20.37
CA THR A 161 -7.27 0.55 -21.68
C THR A 161 -6.35 -0.49 -22.32
N THR A 162 -6.81 -1.70 -22.42
CA THR A 162 -6.19 -2.71 -23.28
C THR A 162 -6.48 -2.34 -24.73
N SER A 163 -5.60 -1.62 -25.35
CA SER A 163 -5.64 -1.46 -26.81
C SER A 163 -5.05 -2.71 -27.44
N GLN A 164 -5.77 -3.34 -28.34
CA GLN A 164 -5.28 -4.52 -29.09
C GLN A 164 -4.01 -4.23 -29.91
N ASN A 165 -3.69 -2.97 -30.14
CA ASN A 165 -2.52 -2.52 -30.91
C ASN A 165 -1.37 -1.94 -30.05
N THR A 166 -1.54 -1.83 -28.74
CA THR A 166 -0.48 -1.33 -27.86
C THR A 166 -0.09 -2.43 -26.90
N PHE A 167 1.15 -2.85 -26.95
CA PHE A 167 1.73 -3.84 -26.02
C PHE A 167 1.79 -3.36 -24.56
N ARG A 168 1.15 -2.25 -24.21
CA ARG A 168 1.16 -1.65 -22.87
C ARG A 168 -0.20 -1.10 -22.48
N THR A 169 -0.58 -1.44 -21.27
CA THR A 169 -1.68 -0.83 -20.53
C THR A 169 -1.23 0.56 -20.06
N HIS A 170 -1.92 1.62 -20.46
CA HIS A 170 -1.68 2.93 -19.89
C HIS A 170 -2.21 2.94 -18.47
N THR A 171 -1.34 3.17 -17.50
CA THR A 171 -1.71 3.37 -16.11
C THR A 171 -1.80 4.87 -15.83
N ASN A 172 -3.00 5.38 -15.56
CA ASN A 172 -3.21 6.80 -15.31
C ASN A 172 -2.63 7.25 -13.97
N PHE A 173 -2.69 6.37 -12.97
CA PHE A 173 -2.10 6.62 -11.66
C PHE A 173 -1.08 5.52 -11.35
N TYR A 174 0.16 5.93 -11.13
CA TYR A 174 1.24 5.04 -10.72
C TYR A 174 1.91 5.60 -9.47
N SER A 175 1.54 5.02 -8.33
CA SER A 175 1.95 5.48 -6.99
C SER A 175 3.46 5.49 -6.80
N ARG A 176 4.18 4.59 -7.45
CA ARG A 176 5.65 4.46 -7.35
C ARG A 176 6.42 5.68 -7.86
N ARG A 177 5.77 6.58 -8.61
CA ARG A 177 6.37 7.87 -8.98
C ARG A 177 6.45 8.85 -7.80
N ILE A 178 5.60 8.66 -6.78
CA ILE A 178 5.61 9.49 -5.57
C ILE A 178 6.77 9.04 -4.69
N GLY A 179 7.69 9.94 -4.37
CA GLY A 179 8.87 9.64 -3.57
C GLY A 179 10.02 9.00 -4.34
N ARG A 180 9.95 8.90 -5.67
CA ARG A 180 11.05 8.39 -6.49
C ARG A 180 12.26 9.32 -6.43
N SER A 181 13.46 8.75 -6.61
CA SER A 181 14.68 9.52 -6.81
C SER A 181 14.51 10.58 -7.90
N PRO A 182 14.99 11.81 -7.73
CA PRO A 182 14.97 12.82 -8.76
C PRO A 182 15.65 12.31 -10.03
N SER A 183 15.02 12.53 -11.17
CA SER A 183 15.60 12.26 -12.49
C SER A 183 15.75 13.58 -13.20
N GLY A 184 16.94 13.95 -13.58
CA GLY A 184 17.22 15.15 -14.33
C GLY A 184 18.69 15.13 -14.77
N ASP A 185 18.97 15.85 -15.85
CA ASP A 185 20.34 16.09 -16.29
C ASP A 185 20.69 17.52 -15.89
N ILE A 186 21.78 17.69 -15.16
CA ILE A 186 22.31 19.01 -14.79
C ILE A 186 22.59 19.89 -16.02
N TYR A 187 22.88 19.29 -17.15
CA TYR A 187 23.02 20.03 -18.41
C TYR A 187 21.73 20.66 -18.89
N GLN A 188 20.57 20.05 -18.65
CA GLN A 188 19.25 20.62 -19.02
C GLN A 188 18.80 21.71 -18.07
N ALA A 189 19.32 21.77 -16.86
CA ALA A 189 19.02 22.80 -15.89
C ALA A 189 19.73 24.14 -16.17
N GLY A 190 20.50 24.24 -17.25
CA GLY A 190 21.21 25.46 -17.63
C GLY A 190 22.43 25.76 -16.76
N ILE A 191 22.89 24.82 -15.98
CA ILE A 191 24.15 24.91 -15.25
C ILE A 191 25.26 24.56 -16.25
N SER A 192 25.88 25.59 -16.80
CA SER A 192 27.02 25.44 -17.72
C SER A 192 28.29 25.19 -16.91
N GLY A 193 28.75 23.98 -16.88
CA GLY A 193 30.00 23.56 -16.27
C GLY A 193 29.98 22.05 -16.03
N GLU A 194 31.10 21.39 -16.12
CA GLU A 194 31.24 20.02 -15.63
C GLU A 194 31.11 20.09 -14.11
N ALA A 195 30.09 19.40 -13.56
CA ALA A 195 30.02 19.17 -12.13
C ALA A 195 30.99 18.03 -11.79
N ASP A 196 31.99 18.31 -10.97
CA ASP A 196 32.95 17.29 -10.51
C ASP A 196 32.27 16.26 -9.63
N TYR A 197 31.23 16.66 -8.86
CA TYR A 197 30.51 15.81 -7.92
C TYR A 197 29.02 16.08 -7.93
N GLU A 198 28.23 15.05 -7.72
CA GLU A 198 26.74 15.10 -7.64
C GLU A 198 26.28 14.41 -6.37
N ASP A 199 25.40 15.10 -5.60
CA ASP A 199 24.63 14.47 -4.51
C ASP A 199 23.20 14.26 -4.99
N ARG A 200 22.87 13.02 -5.29
CA ARG A 200 21.54 12.62 -5.73
C ARG A 200 20.88 11.72 -4.68
N PRO A 201 19.82 12.17 -4.00
CA PRO A 201 19.14 11.34 -3.03
C PRO A 201 18.48 10.14 -3.72
N ASN A 202 18.54 8.99 -3.07
CA ASN A 202 17.90 7.75 -3.56
C ASN A 202 16.39 7.83 -3.58
N GLU A 203 15.80 8.73 -2.80
CA GLU A 203 14.36 8.95 -2.69
C GLU A 203 14.04 10.43 -2.43
N THR A 204 12.89 10.88 -2.91
CA THR A 204 12.33 12.19 -2.54
C THR A 204 11.45 12.04 -1.31
N THR A 205 11.69 12.87 -0.29
CA THR A 205 10.91 12.83 0.96
C THR A 205 9.44 13.12 0.70
N ILE A 206 8.57 12.24 1.18
CA ILE A 206 7.12 12.45 1.18
C ILE A 206 6.77 13.08 2.54
N ILE A 207 6.42 14.36 2.55
CA ILE A 207 6.05 15.07 3.79
C ILE A 207 4.77 14.47 4.38
N GLY A 208 3.80 14.16 3.51
CA GLY A 208 2.56 13.52 3.93
C GLY A 208 1.69 13.19 2.73
N ALA A 209 0.77 12.25 2.97
CA ALA A 209 -0.24 11.87 2.00
C ALA A 209 -1.55 11.52 2.72
N ALA A 210 -2.68 11.74 2.05
CA ALA A 210 -3.98 11.34 2.55
C ALA A 210 -4.85 10.82 1.42
N LYS A 211 -5.73 9.88 1.74
CA LYS A 211 -6.76 9.36 0.83
C LYS A 211 -8.08 9.19 1.54
N VAL A 212 -9.15 9.47 0.85
CA VAL A 212 -10.53 9.21 1.27
C VAL A 212 -11.10 8.16 0.35
N VAL A 213 -11.61 7.10 0.94
CA VAL A 213 -12.25 6.00 0.21
C VAL A 213 -13.71 5.92 0.64
N VAL A 214 -14.59 5.89 -0.35
CA VAL A 214 -16.04 5.72 -0.20
C VAL A 214 -16.40 4.36 -0.79
N PHE A 215 -17.17 3.55 -0.05
CA PHE A 215 -17.57 2.19 -0.43
C PHE A 215 -19.05 2.09 -0.69
#